data_3c433e8e583e4961020ab28de6534f46
#
_entry.id   3c433e8e583e4961020ab28de6534f46
#
_cell.length_a   1.000
_cell.length_b   1.000
_cell.length_c   1.000
_cell.angle_alpha   90.00
_cell.angle_beta   90.00
_cell.angle_gamma   90.00
#
_symmetry.space_group_name_H-M   'P 1'
#
loop_
_entity.id
_entity.type
_entity.pdbx_description
1 polymer ?
#
loop_
_entity_poly.entity_id
_entity_poly.type
_entity_poly.pdbx_seq_one_letter_code
_entity_poly.pdbx_strand_id
1 'polypeptide(L)'
;MAHLGEDIIGTSTQAPFFKVANADEIGIEAPENRIGDADRTWVRSFSGFQKEALVRSAKTSDTWRFVSDEGPYLNGHDAACCPLAFLSCGMAASYMNEIMALAEQQGVEIRKLKLIQDNYYTMKGSMIKRTMVGGAENIELQVEIDCDLDDGALNEFLVNATYASPLNGLMRGQIESLFKLSKNGAELSTGDALELDGAILPDPGDHFVKATPMEAADGLMAKVGPTPKKEVSGGTASNASSLSDEQNRRLNIGAVAELREDGIKQIQQMQYSPYGTSFMLLSSEDGRAPDANTLISAGIGFCFMTQFGRFVSMLKLDLPDYRIVQDTHFSLGGASGETGKAGGADPIETHVYIETTESDATAQEMLDISEKTCFLHAFCKTDLKTKLKIKRIA
;
A
#
# COMPACT_ATOMS: atom_id res chain seq x y z
N MET A 1 -17.30 18.38 -15.57
CA MET A 1 -15.97 18.30 -14.90
C MET A 1 -16.25 17.71 -13.54
N ALA A 2 -15.64 16.58 -13.18
CA ALA A 2 -15.67 16.13 -11.81
C ALA A 2 -15.02 17.25 -10.97
N HIS A 3 -15.69 17.70 -9.92
CA HIS A 3 -15.11 18.69 -9.01
C HIS A 3 -13.82 18.12 -8.43
N LEU A 4 -12.71 18.84 -8.58
CA LEU A 4 -11.60 18.68 -7.63
C LEU A 4 -12.23 18.92 -6.25
N GLY A 5 -12.11 17.95 -5.34
CA GLY A 5 -12.49 18.18 -3.96
C GLY A 5 -11.62 19.29 -3.33
N GLU A 6 -11.91 19.66 -2.10
CA GLU A 6 -11.06 20.56 -1.33
C GLU A 6 -9.69 19.90 -1.05
N ASP A 7 -8.62 20.67 -1.10
CA ASP A 7 -7.27 20.20 -0.73
C ASP A 7 -7.09 20.22 0.79
N ILE A 8 -7.66 19.22 1.46
CA ILE A 8 -7.60 19.10 2.94
C ILE A 8 -6.18 18.80 3.40
N ILE A 9 -5.46 17.92 2.68
CA ILE A 9 -4.08 17.55 3.04
C ILE A 9 -3.13 18.72 2.85
N GLY A 10 -3.17 19.39 1.68
CA GLY A 10 -2.25 20.48 1.36
C GLY A 10 -2.50 21.75 2.18
N THR A 11 -3.71 21.94 2.73
CA THR A 11 -4.05 23.06 3.61
C THR A 11 -3.92 22.74 5.11
N SER A 12 -3.71 21.47 5.46
CA SER A 12 -3.53 21.04 6.85
C SER A 12 -2.23 21.55 7.43
N THR A 13 -2.27 21.96 8.70
CA THR A 13 -1.07 22.23 9.51
C THR A 13 -0.51 20.99 10.20
N GLN A 14 -1.23 19.87 10.14
CA GLN A 14 -0.81 18.63 10.75
C GLN A 14 0.18 17.90 9.82
N ALA A 15 1.22 17.32 10.40
CA ALA A 15 2.18 16.50 9.64
C ALA A 15 1.44 15.38 8.88
N PRO A 16 1.80 15.12 7.61
CA PRO A 16 1.12 14.10 6.80
C PRO A 16 1.30 12.68 7.37
N PHE A 17 2.44 12.40 7.98
CA PHE A 17 2.75 11.14 8.66
C PHE A 17 3.19 11.42 10.09
N PHE A 18 2.65 10.67 11.06
CA PHE A 18 3.13 10.72 12.43
C PHE A 18 2.79 9.44 13.20
N LYS A 19 3.55 9.18 14.24
CA LYS A 19 3.24 8.14 15.23
C LYS A 19 2.18 8.66 16.18
N VAL A 20 1.14 7.86 16.42
CA VAL A 20 0.01 8.23 17.29
C VAL A 20 0.41 8.02 18.75
N ALA A 21 0.27 9.08 19.56
CA ALA A 21 0.67 9.06 20.98
C ALA A 21 -0.37 8.39 21.88
N ASN A 22 -1.64 8.48 21.54
CA ASN A 22 -2.76 8.10 22.40
C ASN A 22 -3.62 6.95 21.84
N ALA A 23 -3.03 6.03 21.09
CA ALA A 23 -3.74 4.95 20.41
C ALA A 23 -4.59 4.10 21.37
N ASP A 24 -4.05 3.73 22.52
CA ASP A 24 -4.76 2.92 23.52
C ASP A 24 -5.92 3.69 24.16
N GLU A 25 -5.75 4.99 24.41
CA GLU A 25 -6.78 5.85 25.01
C GLU A 25 -8.01 6.02 24.10
N ILE A 26 -7.81 6.01 22.79
CA ILE A 26 -8.88 6.14 21.80
C ILE A 26 -9.42 4.80 21.31
N GLY A 27 -8.96 3.68 21.88
CA GLY A 27 -9.49 2.35 21.59
C GLY A 27 -9.03 1.75 20.25
N ILE A 28 -7.84 2.13 19.78
CA ILE A 28 -7.25 1.51 18.59
C ILE A 28 -6.56 0.19 19.02
N GLU A 29 -7.10 -0.92 18.56
CA GLU A 29 -6.61 -2.27 18.89
C GLU A 29 -6.03 -2.97 17.67
N ALA A 30 -4.87 -3.61 17.85
CA ALA A 30 -4.29 -4.46 16.81
C ALA A 30 -5.16 -5.71 16.57
N PRO A 31 -5.09 -6.32 15.38
CA PRO A 31 -5.72 -7.61 15.15
C PRO A 31 -4.99 -8.73 15.89
N GLU A 32 -5.59 -9.91 15.95
CA GLU A 32 -4.91 -11.10 16.46
C GLU A 32 -3.69 -11.43 15.61
N ASN A 33 -2.55 -11.65 16.25
CA ASN A 33 -1.34 -12.09 15.57
C ASN A 33 -1.36 -13.61 15.36
N ARG A 34 -1.81 -14.06 14.18
CA ARG A 34 -2.00 -15.49 13.87
C ARG A 34 -0.74 -16.19 13.35
N ILE A 35 0.10 -15.48 12.58
CA ILE A 35 1.19 -16.11 11.83
C ILE A 35 2.55 -15.42 11.97
N GLY A 36 2.66 -14.39 12.83
CA GLY A 36 3.91 -13.70 13.13
C GLY A 36 3.81 -12.20 13.28
N ASP A 37 3.11 -11.54 12.39
CA ASP A 37 2.79 -10.12 12.45
C ASP A 37 1.40 -9.88 11.87
N ALA A 38 0.76 -8.80 12.30
CA ALA A 38 -0.54 -8.40 11.78
C ALA A 38 -0.74 -6.90 11.96
N ASP A 39 -1.40 -6.29 10.98
CA ASP A 39 -1.73 -4.87 11.01
C ASP A 39 -3.23 -4.68 10.86
N ARG A 40 -3.82 -3.82 11.69
CA ARG A 40 -5.16 -3.29 11.46
C ARG A 40 -5.06 -1.88 10.92
N THR A 41 -5.69 -1.67 9.78
CA THR A 41 -5.71 -0.41 9.04
C THR A 41 -7.13 0.14 9.01
N TRP A 42 -7.35 1.30 9.62
CA TRP A 42 -8.56 2.09 9.46
C TRP A 42 -8.32 3.11 8.36
N VAL A 43 -9.23 3.25 7.42
CA VAL A 43 -9.14 4.28 6.38
C VAL A 43 -10.46 5.03 6.27
N ARG A 44 -10.38 6.36 6.18
CA ARG A 44 -11.51 7.22 5.81
C ARG A 44 -11.20 8.08 4.60
N SER A 45 -12.24 8.44 3.87
CA SER A 45 -12.16 9.47 2.82
C SER A 45 -12.17 10.87 3.44
N PHE A 46 -11.50 11.82 2.78
CA PHE A 46 -11.62 13.24 3.07
C PHE A 46 -12.46 13.91 1.97
N SER A 47 -11.80 14.41 0.94
CA SER A 47 -12.40 15.10 -0.19
C SER A 47 -11.77 14.60 -1.49
N GLY A 48 -12.56 14.40 -2.53
CA GLY A 48 -12.07 13.86 -3.79
C GLY A 48 -11.41 12.49 -3.60
N PHE A 49 -10.10 12.42 -3.85
CA PHE A 49 -9.31 11.20 -3.67
C PHE A 49 -8.36 11.25 -2.48
N GLN A 50 -8.45 12.29 -1.67
CA GLN A 50 -7.67 12.39 -0.43
C GLN A 50 -8.21 11.44 0.65
N LYS A 51 -7.33 10.79 1.36
CA LYS A 51 -7.64 9.77 2.37
C LYS A 51 -6.69 9.87 3.55
N GLU A 52 -7.14 9.37 4.68
CA GLU A 52 -6.37 9.23 5.91
C GLU A 52 -6.47 7.80 6.40
N ALA A 53 -5.35 7.27 6.91
CA ALA A 53 -5.31 5.97 7.56
C ALA A 53 -4.66 6.05 8.93
N LEU A 54 -5.14 5.19 9.84
CA LEU A 54 -4.43 4.78 11.05
C LEU A 54 -4.06 3.31 10.87
N VAL A 55 -2.82 2.95 11.14
CA VAL A 55 -2.35 1.55 11.06
C VAL A 55 -1.71 1.16 12.37
N ARG A 56 -2.22 0.10 13.00
CA ARG A 56 -1.66 -0.45 14.24
C ARG A 56 -1.10 -1.84 14.01
N SER A 57 0.19 -2.01 14.32
CA SER A 57 0.89 -3.28 14.26
C SER A 57 0.68 -4.09 15.54
N ALA A 58 0.37 -5.37 15.39
CA ALA A 58 0.32 -6.32 16.50
C ALA A 58 1.71 -6.70 17.02
N LYS A 59 2.74 -6.61 16.17
CA LYS A 59 4.13 -6.94 16.52
C LYS A 59 4.76 -5.87 17.39
N THR A 60 4.61 -4.60 17.02
CA THR A 60 5.29 -3.48 17.71
C THR A 60 4.36 -2.72 18.65
N SER A 61 3.05 -2.89 18.54
CA SER A 61 2.01 -2.06 19.18
C SER A 61 2.08 -0.58 18.78
N ASP A 62 2.88 -0.23 17.78
CA ASP A 62 2.94 1.11 17.23
C ASP A 62 1.69 1.41 16.39
N THR A 63 1.26 2.65 16.46
CA THR A 63 0.18 3.14 15.61
C THR A 63 0.69 4.33 14.80
N TRP A 64 0.52 4.25 13.50
CA TRP A 64 0.94 5.30 12.57
C TRP A 64 -0.26 5.93 11.88
N ARG A 65 -0.21 7.24 11.73
CA ARG A 65 -1.15 7.98 10.90
C ARG A 65 -0.49 8.30 9.57
N PHE A 66 -1.23 8.08 8.48
CA PHE A 66 -0.84 8.40 7.11
C PHE A 66 -1.93 9.17 6.39
N VAL A 67 -1.53 9.95 5.38
CA VAL A 67 -2.43 10.48 4.37
C VAL A 67 -1.98 10.06 2.99
N SER A 68 -2.93 9.91 2.07
CA SER A 68 -2.70 9.57 0.67
C SER A 68 -3.55 10.45 -0.23
N ASP A 69 -2.99 10.81 -1.37
CA ASP A 69 -3.69 11.54 -2.43
C ASP A 69 -3.35 10.94 -3.78
N GLU A 70 -4.12 11.29 -4.78
CA GLU A 70 -3.86 10.90 -6.16
C GLU A 70 -3.32 12.08 -6.96
N GLY A 71 -2.62 11.76 -8.04
CA GLY A 71 -2.14 12.79 -8.95
C GLY A 71 -3.23 13.32 -9.89
N PRO A 72 -2.85 14.27 -10.78
CA PRO A 72 -3.78 14.93 -11.71
C PRO A 72 -4.55 13.97 -12.63
N TYR A 73 -4.03 12.78 -12.89
CA TYR A 73 -4.67 11.76 -13.72
C TYR A 73 -6.00 11.22 -13.14
N LEU A 74 -6.21 11.38 -11.83
CA LEU A 74 -7.46 11.11 -11.11
C LEU A 74 -8.12 12.39 -10.57
N ASN A 75 -7.73 13.57 -11.05
CA ASN A 75 -8.14 14.85 -10.47
C ASN A 75 -7.78 15.00 -8.99
N GLY A 76 -6.66 14.43 -8.55
CA GLY A 76 -6.09 14.65 -7.22
C GLY A 76 -5.20 15.88 -7.18
N HIS A 77 -4.87 16.33 -5.97
CA HIS A 77 -4.02 17.51 -5.73
C HIS A 77 -2.52 17.16 -5.68
N ASP A 78 -2.18 15.85 -5.68
CA ASP A 78 -0.79 15.41 -5.52
C ASP A 78 -0.15 15.95 -4.23
N ALA A 79 -0.96 16.04 -3.16
CA ALA A 79 -0.54 16.57 -1.87
C ALA A 79 0.19 15.55 -0.99
N ALA A 80 0.02 14.25 -1.27
CA ALA A 80 0.70 13.13 -0.62
C ALA A 80 0.97 12.01 -1.63
N CYS A 81 1.76 11.00 -1.23
CA CYS A 81 2.03 9.87 -2.09
C CYS A 81 0.77 9.04 -2.37
N CYS A 82 0.68 8.49 -3.58
CA CYS A 82 -0.45 7.67 -4.00
C CYS A 82 -0.42 6.29 -3.32
N PRO A 83 -1.55 5.56 -3.25
CA PRO A 83 -1.64 4.25 -2.60
C PRO A 83 -0.60 3.23 -3.08
N LEU A 84 -0.33 3.19 -4.38
CA LEU A 84 0.64 2.26 -4.97
C LEU A 84 2.07 2.53 -4.51
N ALA A 85 2.37 3.78 -4.14
CA ALA A 85 3.67 4.17 -3.60
C ALA A 85 3.93 3.55 -2.22
N PHE A 86 2.91 3.47 -1.37
CA PHE A 86 3.02 2.83 -0.06
C PHE A 86 3.45 1.37 -0.19
N LEU A 87 2.79 0.60 -1.06
CA LEU A 87 3.19 -0.80 -1.31
C LEU A 87 4.62 -0.87 -1.84
N SER A 88 4.98 -0.08 -2.87
CA SER A 88 6.32 -0.13 -3.47
C SER A 88 7.42 0.24 -2.47
N CYS A 89 7.18 1.23 -1.59
CA CYS A 89 8.11 1.61 -0.54
C CYS A 89 8.21 0.55 0.55
N GLY A 90 7.08 0.00 1.01
CA GLY A 90 7.06 -1.09 1.97
C GLY A 90 7.76 -2.36 1.46
N MET A 91 7.56 -2.70 0.17
CA MET A 91 8.27 -3.80 -0.49
C MET A 91 9.79 -3.60 -0.47
N ALA A 92 10.26 -2.41 -0.90
CA ALA A 92 11.69 -2.11 -0.93
C ALA A 92 12.29 -2.15 0.49
N ALA A 93 11.56 -1.64 1.50
CA ALA A 93 11.95 -1.74 2.90
C ALA A 93 12.05 -3.19 3.38
N SER A 94 11.06 -4.03 3.06
CA SER A 94 11.02 -5.44 3.44
C SER A 94 12.17 -6.23 2.82
N TYR A 95 12.47 -6.04 1.53
CA TYR A 95 13.62 -6.66 0.90
C TYR A 95 14.95 -6.21 1.52
N MET A 96 15.08 -4.92 1.83
CA MET A 96 16.30 -4.41 2.48
C MET A 96 16.50 -5.00 3.87
N ASN A 97 15.42 -5.18 4.65
CA ASN A 97 15.46 -5.84 5.95
C ASN A 97 16.04 -7.25 5.85
N GLU A 98 15.53 -8.05 4.91
CA GLU A 98 15.97 -9.44 4.75
C GLU A 98 17.41 -9.53 4.24
N ILE A 99 17.82 -8.65 3.32
CA ILE A 99 19.20 -8.59 2.84
C ILE A 99 20.16 -8.26 3.99
N MET A 100 19.84 -7.26 4.81
CA MET A 100 20.69 -6.85 5.93
C MET A 100 20.72 -7.91 7.04
N ALA A 101 19.57 -8.49 7.41
CA ALA A 101 19.49 -9.53 8.42
C ALA A 101 20.24 -10.82 8.00
N LEU A 102 20.10 -11.22 6.74
CA LEU A 102 20.82 -12.40 6.22
C LEU A 102 22.33 -12.14 6.16
N ALA A 103 22.73 -10.89 5.82
CA ALA A 103 24.15 -10.50 5.85
C ALA A 103 24.75 -10.60 7.24
N GLU A 104 24.04 -10.12 8.27
CA GLU A 104 24.45 -10.23 9.67
C GLU A 104 24.57 -11.69 10.09
N GLN A 105 23.59 -12.54 9.81
CA GLN A 105 23.60 -13.98 10.13
C GLN A 105 24.75 -14.74 9.47
N GLN A 106 25.12 -14.37 8.25
CA GLN A 106 26.18 -15.03 7.49
C GLN A 106 27.56 -14.37 7.62
N GLY A 107 27.65 -13.26 8.35
CA GLY A 107 28.90 -12.51 8.50
C GLY A 107 29.35 -11.84 7.19
N VAL A 108 28.43 -11.48 6.31
CA VAL A 108 28.71 -10.78 5.05
C VAL A 108 28.78 -9.29 5.31
N GLU A 109 29.91 -8.68 5.00
CA GLU A 109 30.05 -7.22 5.07
C GLU A 109 29.45 -6.55 3.83
N ILE A 110 28.38 -5.78 4.03
CA ILE A 110 27.78 -4.93 3.00
C ILE A 110 28.23 -3.50 3.24
N ARG A 111 29.06 -2.94 2.35
CA ARG A 111 29.56 -1.57 2.44
C ARG A 111 28.60 -0.56 1.83
N LYS A 112 27.92 -0.96 0.74
CA LYS A 112 26.89 -0.13 0.09
C LYS A 112 25.74 -1.00 -0.39
N LEU A 113 24.53 -0.53 -0.23
CA LEU A 113 23.31 -1.19 -0.69
C LEU A 113 22.29 -0.16 -1.18
N LYS A 114 21.83 -0.36 -2.41
CA LYS A 114 20.76 0.41 -3.00
C LYS A 114 19.80 -0.51 -3.75
N LEU A 115 18.52 -0.36 -3.50
CA LEU A 115 17.47 -1.09 -4.21
C LEU A 115 16.75 -0.15 -5.18
N ILE A 116 16.53 -0.60 -6.41
CA ILE A 116 15.75 0.10 -7.42
C ILE A 116 14.66 -0.88 -7.87
N GLN A 117 13.43 -0.55 -7.56
CA GLN A 117 12.28 -1.42 -7.78
C GLN A 117 11.28 -0.77 -8.71
N ASP A 118 10.72 -1.55 -9.63
CA ASP A 118 9.62 -1.17 -10.51
C ASP A 118 8.45 -2.14 -10.35
N ASN A 119 7.30 -1.61 -9.96
CA ASN A 119 6.03 -2.33 -9.93
C ASN A 119 5.17 -1.93 -11.12
N TYR A 120 4.48 -2.91 -11.71
CA TYR A 120 3.63 -2.69 -12.87
C TYR A 120 2.20 -3.14 -12.60
N TYR A 121 1.26 -2.29 -12.99
CA TYR A 121 -0.17 -2.53 -12.82
C TYR A 121 -0.90 -2.31 -14.13
N THR A 122 -2.01 -3.03 -14.34
CA THR A 122 -2.83 -2.90 -15.54
C THR A 122 -4.26 -2.55 -15.17
N MET A 123 -4.92 -1.77 -16.02
CA MET A 123 -6.36 -1.53 -15.95
C MET A 123 -6.94 -1.69 -17.33
N LYS A 124 -7.91 -2.59 -17.48
CA LYS A 124 -8.54 -2.91 -18.77
C LYS A 124 -10.05 -2.97 -18.64
N GLY A 125 -10.75 -2.62 -19.71
CA GLY A 125 -12.21 -2.72 -19.81
C GLY A 125 -12.93 -1.41 -19.60
N SER A 126 -14.26 -1.49 -19.44
CA SER A 126 -15.19 -0.37 -19.33
C SER A 126 -15.93 -0.41 -18.00
N MET A 127 -15.98 0.72 -17.32
CA MET A 127 -16.74 0.87 -16.06
C MET A 127 -18.25 0.78 -16.34
N ILE A 128 -18.73 1.44 -17.39
CA ILE A 128 -20.17 1.43 -17.76
C ILE A 128 -20.62 0.01 -18.13
N LYS A 129 -19.78 -0.74 -18.86
CA LYS A 129 -20.07 -2.14 -19.22
C LYS A 129 -19.80 -3.15 -18.09
N ARG A 130 -19.35 -2.72 -16.94
CA ARG A 130 -18.97 -3.60 -15.81
C ARG A 130 -17.86 -4.63 -16.14
N THR A 131 -17.02 -4.32 -17.13
CA THR A 131 -15.92 -5.20 -17.59
C THR A 131 -14.54 -4.71 -17.14
N MET A 132 -14.50 -3.62 -16.37
CA MET A 132 -13.22 -3.06 -15.90
C MET A 132 -12.59 -3.97 -14.84
N VAL A 133 -11.30 -4.26 -15.02
CA VAL A 133 -10.51 -5.11 -14.12
C VAL A 133 -9.14 -4.52 -13.91
N GLY A 134 -8.72 -4.45 -12.65
CA GLY A 134 -7.35 -4.17 -12.24
C GLY A 134 -6.47 -5.42 -12.33
N GLY A 135 -5.18 -5.24 -12.52
CA GLY A 135 -4.20 -6.33 -12.55
C GLY A 135 -2.83 -5.87 -12.10
N ALA A 136 -1.98 -6.83 -11.75
CA ALA A 136 -0.57 -6.61 -11.44
C ALA A 136 0.31 -7.52 -12.28
N GLU A 137 1.56 -7.10 -12.51
CA GLU A 137 2.55 -7.85 -13.27
C GLU A 137 3.80 -8.10 -12.42
N ASN A 138 4.70 -8.96 -12.91
CA ASN A 138 5.96 -9.26 -12.24
C ASN A 138 6.77 -7.99 -11.95
N ILE A 139 7.41 -7.99 -10.79
CA ILE A 139 8.21 -6.90 -10.28
C ILE A 139 9.63 -6.98 -10.85
N GLU A 140 10.25 -5.84 -11.12
CA GLU A 140 11.69 -5.75 -11.41
C GLU A 140 12.39 -5.16 -10.19
N LEU A 141 13.41 -5.86 -9.69
CA LEU A 141 14.24 -5.43 -8.57
C LEU A 141 15.71 -5.42 -8.99
N GLN A 142 16.32 -4.26 -9.08
CA GLN A 142 17.76 -4.13 -9.22
C GLN A 142 18.40 -3.87 -7.87
N VAL A 143 19.37 -4.71 -7.51
CA VAL A 143 20.18 -4.57 -6.30
C VAL A 143 21.55 -4.07 -6.73
N GLU A 144 21.89 -2.84 -6.34
CA GLU A 144 23.23 -2.28 -6.46
C GLU A 144 23.96 -2.49 -5.13
N ILE A 145 25.04 -3.24 -5.12
CA ILE A 145 25.69 -3.72 -3.89
C ILE A 145 27.21 -3.73 -3.98
N ASP A 146 27.86 -3.35 -2.88
CA ASP A 146 29.27 -3.54 -2.61
C ASP A 146 29.42 -4.50 -1.42
N CYS A 147 29.97 -5.69 -1.67
CA CYS A 147 30.24 -6.73 -0.68
C CYS A 147 31.32 -7.69 -1.18
N ASP A 148 31.84 -8.58 -0.29
CA ASP A 148 32.96 -9.47 -0.59
C ASP A 148 32.57 -10.82 -1.20
N LEU A 149 31.27 -11.13 -1.35
CA LEU A 149 30.83 -12.37 -1.97
C LEU A 149 31.21 -12.42 -3.45
N ASP A 150 31.57 -13.59 -3.98
CA ASP A 150 31.68 -13.79 -5.42
C ASP A 150 30.30 -13.75 -6.11
N ASP A 151 30.26 -13.78 -7.44
CA ASP A 151 29.00 -13.59 -8.18
C ASP A 151 28.01 -14.74 -7.94
N GLY A 152 28.49 -15.98 -7.78
CA GLY A 152 27.63 -17.14 -7.54
C GLY A 152 27.02 -17.08 -6.15
N ALA A 153 27.83 -16.87 -5.13
CA ALA A 153 27.41 -16.72 -3.75
C ALA A 153 26.49 -15.50 -3.57
N LEU A 154 26.80 -14.38 -4.22
CA LEU A 154 25.96 -13.17 -4.17
C LEU A 154 24.59 -13.40 -4.79
N ASN A 155 24.50 -14.10 -5.93
CA ASN A 155 23.21 -14.43 -6.52
C ASN A 155 22.37 -15.31 -5.60
N GLU A 156 22.95 -16.36 -5.03
CA GLU A 156 22.25 -17.24 -4.08
C GLU A 156 21.80 -16.47 -2.82
N PHE A 157 22.70 -15.65 -2.26
CA PHE A 157 22.41 -14.79 -1.12
C PHE A 157 21.22 -13.87 -1.35
N LEU A 158 21.21 -13.14 -2.47
CA LEU A 158 20.13 -12.19 -2.78
C LEU A 158 18.80 -12.89 -3.13
N VAL A 159 18.84 -14.05 -3.80
CA VAL A 159 17.65 -14.88 -4.03
C VAL A 159 17.06 -15.33 -2.69
N ASN A 160 17.88 -15.85 -1.78
CA ASN A 160 17.44 -16.31 -0.48
C ASN A 160 16.85 -15.16 0.35
N ALA A 161 17.52 -14.00 0.40
CA ALA A 161 17.03 -12.82 1.10
C ALA A 161 15.69 -12.34 0.53
N THR A 162 15.54 -12.25 -0.79
CA THR A 162 14.27 -11.81 -1.38
C THR A 162 13.13 -12.79 -1.12
N TYR A 163 13.39 -14.10 -1.12
CA TYR A 163 12.38 -15.12 -0.79
C TYR A 163 12.00 -15.14 0.69
N ALA A 164 12.89 -14.74 1.58
CA ALA A 164 12.66 -14.67 3.02
C ALA A 164 11.70 -13.53 3.42
N SER A 165 11.49 -12.53 2.54
CA SER A 165 10.64 -11.38 2.84
C SER A 165 9.19 -11.78 3.10
N PRO A 166 8.55 -11.30 4.19
CA PRO A 166 7.13 -11.51 4.49
C PRO A 166 6.21 -11.17 3.32
N LEU A 167 6.58 -10.17 2.53
CA LEU A 167 5.88 -9.75 1.32
C LEU A 167 5.61 -10.89 0.34
N ASN A 168 6.47 -11.92 0.28
CA ASN A 168 6.26 -13.05 -0.61
C ASN A 168 4.96 -13.80 -0.34
N GLY A 169 4.46 -13.78 0.89
CA GLY A 169 3.14 -14.30 1.23
C GLY A 169 2.03 -13.64 0.43
N LEU A 170 2.02 -12.30 0.39
CA LEU A 170 1.04 -11.53 -0.39
C LEU A 170 1.22 -11.69 -1.91
N MET A 171 2.46 -11.71 -2.37
CA MET A 171 2.79 -11.65 -3.79
C MET A 171 2.67 -13.00 -4.50
N ARG A 172 2.82 -14.11 -3.79
CA ARG A 172 2.92 -15.46 -4.36
C ARG A 172 1.88 -16.42 -3.83
N GLY A 173 1.19 -16.05 -2.74
CA GLY A 173 0.22 -16.90 -2.07
C GLY A 173 -1.13 -16.97 -2.77
N GLN A 174 -1.37 -16.15 -3.78
CA GLN A 174 -2.69 -15.99 -4.40
C GLN A 174 -3.77 -15.73 -3.33
N ILE A 175 -3.49 -14.74 -2.49
CA ILE A 175 -4.26 -14.41 -1.30
C ILE A 175 -5.63 -13.87 -1.69
N GLU A 176 -6.68 -14.42 -1.13
CA GLU A 176 -8.04 -13.93 -1.29
C GLU A 176 -8.29 -12.67 -0.47
N SER A 177 -9.29 -11.91 -0.88
CA SER A 177 -9.82 -10.77 -0.15
C SER A 177 -11.23 -11.10 0.31
N LEU A 178 -11.46 -10.98 1.62
CA LEU A 178 -12.72 -11.32 2.29
C LEU A 178 -13.36 -10.03 2.82
N PHE A 179 -14.68 -9.92 2.72
CA PHE A 179 -15.37 -8.67 3.00
C PHE A 179 -16.56 -8.81 3.93
N LYS A 180 -16.80 -7.77 4.72
CA LYS A 180 -18.07 -7.43 5.34
C LYS A 180 -18.53 -6.06 4.83
N LEU A 181 -19.83 -5.87 4.68
CA LEU A 181 -20.41 -4.62 4.19
C LEU A 181 -21.43 -4.11 5.20
N SER A 182 -21.34 -2.83 5.54
CA SER A 182 -22.35 -2.09 6.29
C SER A 182 -22.83 -0.90 5.46
N LYS A 183 -24.13 -0.76 5.34
CA LYS A 183 -24.80 0.39 4.69
C LYS A 183 -25.65 1.12 5.72
N ASN A 184 -25.35 2.41 5.93
CA ASN A 184 -26.09 3.27 6.86
C ASN A 184 -26.22 2.65 8.27
N GLY A 185 -25.13 2.03 8.75
CA GLY A 185 -25.07 1.38 10.06
C GLY A 185 -25.71 0.00 10.16
N ALA A 186 -26.25 -0.56 9.08
CA ALA A 186 -26.81 -1.91 9.05
C ALA A 186 -25.95 -2.85 8.20
N GLU A 187 -25.68 -4.07 8.71
CA GLU A 187 -24.94 -5.08 7.97
C GLU A 187 -25.74 -5.51 6.73
N LEU A 188 -25.06 -5.56 5.60
CA LEU A 188 -25.58 -6.00 4.30
C LEU A 188 -24.68 -7.12 3.76
N SER A 189 -25.26 -8.15 3.17
CA SER A 189 -24.49 -9.20 2.49
C SER A 189 -23.64 -8.60 1.37
N THR A 190 -22.49 -9.20 1.11
CA THR A 190 -21.69 -8.86 -0.07
C THR A 190 -22.42 -9.27 -1.35
N GLY A 191 -22.04 -8.73 -2.51
CA GLY A 191 -22.54 -9.16 -3.81
C GLY A 191 -21.77 -10.37 -4.33
N ASP A 192 -20.91 -10.15 -5.33
CA ASP A 192 -19.98 -11.17 -5.86
C ASP A 192 -18.70 -11.31 -5.02
N ALA A 193 -18.36 -10.31 -4.20
CA ALA A 193 -17.18 -10.34 -3.35
C ALA A 193 -17.29 -11.41 -2.27
N LEU A 194 -16.20 -12.11 -1.97
CA LEU A 194 -16.16 -13.18 -0.97
C LEU A 194 -16.50 -12.62 0.42
N GLU A 195 -17.45 -13.25 1.08
CA GLU A 195 -17.89 -12.83 2.40
C GLU A 195 -16.95 -13.34 3.49
N LEU A 196 -16.58 -12.45 4.42
CA LEU A 196 -15.83 -12.75 5.63
C LEU A 196 -16.75 -13.37 6.67
N ASP A 197 -16.30 -14.43 7.33
CA ASP A 197 -17.02 -15.04 8.45
C ASP A 197 -17.01 -14.12 9.71
N GLY A 198 -17.99 -14.34 10.58
CA GLY A 198 -18.08 -13.63 11.86
C GLY A 198 -18.82 -12.29 11.78
N ALA A 199 -18.77 -11.52 12.87
CA ALA A 199 -19.43 -10.23 12.98
C ALA A 199 -18.61 -9.11 12.32
N ILE A 200 -19.31 -8.11 11.83
CA ILE A 200 -18.64 -6.89 11.34
C ILE A 200 -17.96 -6.17 12.53
N LEU A 201 -16.73 -5.67 12.32
CA LEU A 201 -16.04 -4.86 13.32
C LEU A 201 -16.79 -3.52 13.55
N PRO A 202 -16.56 -2.84 14.67
CA PRO A 202 -17.13 -1.51 14.88
C PRO A 202 -16.65 -0.51 13.82
N ASP A 203 -17.55 0.37 13.39
CA ASP A 203 -17.20 1.50 12.53
C ASP A 203 -16.11 2.34 13.20
N PRO A 204 -15.00 2.70 12.50
CA PRO A 204 -13.89 3.47 13.09
C PRO A 204 -14.28 4.85 13.63
N GLY A 205 -15.37 5.41 13.14
CA GLY A 205 -15.98 6.62 13.68
C GLY A 205 -14.99 7.75 13.96
N ASP A 206 -14.87 8.11 15.24
CA ASP A 206 -14.11 9.27 15.71
C ASP A 206 -12.60 9.01 15.93
N HIS A 207 -12.09 7.81 15.73
CA HIS A 207 -10.68 7.48 16.02
C HIS A 207 -9.72 8.46 15.35
N PHE A 208 -9.99 8.80 14.09
CA PHE A 208 -9.16 9.72 13.31
C PHE A 208 -9.07 11.13 13.89
N VAL A 209 -10.18 11.64 14.41
CA VAL A 209 -10.26 13.00 14.97
C VAL A 209 -9.58 13.09 16.33
N LYS A 210 -9.57 11.98 17.07
CA LYS A 210 -8.98 11.87 18.41
C LYS A 210 -7.50 11.53 18.41
N ALA A 211 -6.95 11.03 17.28
CA ALA A 211 -5.55 10.68 17.17
C ALA A 211 -4.65 11.90 17.31
N THR A 212 -3.71 11.86 18.25
CA THR A 212 -2.74 12.93 18.50
C THR A 212 -1.33 12.52 18.11
N PRO A 213 -0.53 13.42 17.50
CA PRO A 213 0.84 13.11 17.13
C PRO A 213 1.74 12.96 18.36
N MET A 214 2.66 12.00 18.31
CA MET A 214 3.80 11.95 19.20
C MET A 214 4.77 13.10 18.84
N GLU A 215 5.45 13.66 19.82
CA GLU A 215 6.44 14.72 19.56
C GLU A 215 7.56 14.21 18.62
N ALA A 216 8.04 15.10 17.75
CA ALA A 216 9.17 14.91 16.84
C ALA A 216 8.96 13.98 15.62
N ALA A 217 7.77 13.92 15.05
CA ALA A 217 7.50 13.14 13.84
C ALA A 217 7.73 13.90 12.51
N ASP A 218 8.56 14.95 12.50
CA ASP A 218 8.82 15.71 11.28
C ASP A 218 9.74 14.93 10.31
N GLY A 219 9.43 14.99 9.03
CA GLY A 219 10.29 14.47 7.96
C GLY A 219 10.05 13.01 7.57
N LEU A 220 9.02 12.31 8.12
CA LEU A 220 8.71 10.93 7.73
C LEU A 220 8.25 10.80 6.28
N MET A 221 7.66 11.85 5.73
CA MET A 221 7.31 11.99 4.31
C MET A 221 7.60 13.40 3.84
N ALA A 222 8.24 13.52 2.69
CA ALA A 222 8.51 14.81 2.07
C ALA A 222 8.28 14.75 0.55
N LYS A 223 7.68 15.81 -0.02
CA LYS A 223 7.53 15.94 -1.47
C LYS A 223 8.89 16.32 -2.06
N VAL A 224 9.38 15.51 -3.01
CA VAL A 224 10.69 15.73 -3.65
C VAL A 224 10.54 16.61 -4.90
N GLY A 225 9.51 16.35 -5.71
CA GLY A 225 9.26 17.10 -6.93
C GLY A 225 8.95 16.21 -8.14
N PRO A 226 8.81 16.80 -9.34
CA PRO A 226 8.43 16.07 -10.53
C PRO A 226 9.53 15.10 -10.97
N THR A 227 9.11 13.91 -11.40
CA THR A 227 9.98 12.94 -12.05
C THR A 227 9.97 13.11 -13.57
N PRO A 228 11.03 12.66 -14.27
CA PRO A 228 11.04 12.60 -15.73
C PRO A 228 9.88 11.74 -16.26
N LYS A 229 9.47 11.99 -17.50
CA LYS A 229 8.57 11.07 -18.20
C LYS A 229 9.26 9.72 -18.37
N LYS A 230 8.53 8.64 -18.11
CA LYS A 230 8.97 7.27 -18.41
C LYS A 230 7.94 6.64 -19.35
N GLU A 231 8.38 6.20 -20.51
CA GLU A 231 7.53 5.40 -21.38
C GLU A 231 7.39 4.00 -20.82
N VAL A 232 6.15 3.58 -20.61
CA VAL A 232 5.82 2.23 -20.13
C VAL A 232 5.25 1.46 -21.30
N SER A 233 6.06 0.52 -21.83
CA SER A 233 5.62 -0.34 -22.93
C SER A 233 4.44 -1.24 -22.52
N GLY A 234 3.51 -1.48 -23.43
CA GLY A 234 2.44 -2.49 -23.27
C GLY A 234 1.05 -1.96 -22.89
N GLY A 235 0.83 -0.66 -22.93
CA GLY A 235 -0.49 -0.04 -22.85
C GLY A 235 -0.57 1.14 -23.80
N THR A 236 -1.75 1.54 -24.22
CA THR A 236 -1.90 2.87 -24.80
C THR A 236 -1.67 3.84 -23.63
N ALA A 237 -0.46 4.40 -23.57
CA ALA A 237 -0.15 5.54 -22.71
C ALA A 237 -1.00 6.72 -23.20
N SER A 238 -2.29 6.68 -22.94
CA SER A 238 -3.14 7.81 -23.18
C SER A 238 -2.90 8.80 -22.06
N ASN A 239 -2.69 10.06 -22.38
CA ASN A 239 -2.85 11.17 -21.44
C ASN A 239 -4.32 11.27 -20.96
N ALA A 240 -5.12 10.22 -21.19
CA ALA A 240 -6.51 10.15 -20.82
C ALA A 240 -6.64 10.01 -19.30
N SER A 241 -7.57 10.75 -18.75
CA SER A 241 -7.96 10.65 -17.34
C SER A 241 -8.24 9.21 -16.94
N SER A 242 -7.86 8.83 -15.73
CA SER A 242 -8.24 7.55 -15.12
C SER A 242 -9.74 7.42 -14.89
N LEU A 243 -10.47 8.52 -15.03
CA LEU A 243 -11.93 8.59 -14.97
C LEU A 243 -12.61 8.43 -16.36
N SER A 244 -11.87 8.11 -17.43
CA SER A 244 -12.47 7.73 -18.70
C SER A 244 -13.09 6.32 -18.62
N ASP A 245 -14.21 6.10 -19.31
CA ASP A 245 -14.96 4.83 -19.23
C ASP A 245 -14.10 3.64 -19.68
N GLU A 246 -13.51 3.70 -20.87
CA GLU A 246 -12.66 2.61 -21.36
C GLU A 246 -11.22 2.81 -20.94
N GLN A 247 -10.64 1.74 -20.39
CA GLN A 247 -9.25 1.70 -19.97
C GLN A 247 -8.50 0.59 -20.71
N ASN A 248 -7.30 0.91 -21.17
CA ASN A 248 -6.28 -0.04 -21.58
C ASN A 248 -4.93 0.54 -21.18
N ARG A 249 -4.61 0.40 -19.89
CA ARG A 249 -3.52 1.14 -19.27
C ARG A 249 -2.55 0.19 -18.61
N ARG A 250 -1.27 0.50 -18.71
CA ARG A 250 -0.20 -0.05 -17.89
C ARG A 250 0.44 1.09 -17.10
N LEU A 251 0.51 0.95 -15.79
CA LEU A 251 1.12 1.90 -14.88
C LEU A 251 2.43 1.35 -14.35
N ASN A 252 3.38 2.24 -14.07
CA ASN A 252 4.61 1.91 -13.38
C ASN A 252 4.77 2.83 -12.18
N ILE A 253 5.03 2.24 -11.03
CA ILE A 253 5.44 2.94 -9.81
C ILE A 253 6.76 2.35 -9.37
N GLY A 254 7.79 3.19 -9.25
CA GLY A 254 9.10 2.78 -8.78
C GLY A 254 9.35 3.16 -7.34
N ALA A 255 10.34 2.52 -6.73
CA ALA A 255 10.92 2.89 -5.45
C ALA A 255 12.45 2.78 -5.52
N VAL A 256 13.14 3.74 -4.97
CA VAL A 256 14.60 3.73 -4.80
C VAL A 256 14.89 3.80 -3.32
N ALA A 257 15.43 2.73 -2.73
CA ALA A 257 15.71 2.62 -1.31
C ALA A 257 17.22 2.61 -1.04
N GLU A 258 17.63 3.39 -0.07
CA GLU A 258 19.00 3.46 0.45
C GLU A 258 18.98 3.41 1.97
N LEU A 259 20.00 2.82 2.57
CA LEU A 259 20.18 2.80 4.01
C LEU A 259 20.98 4.02 4.44
N ARG A 260 20.47 4.77 5.40
CA ARG A 260 21.18 5.87 6.06
C ARG A 260 22.18 5.33 7.08
N GLU A 261 23.15 6.13 7.48
CA GLU A 261 24.15 5.78 8.50
C GLU A 261 23.52 5.44 9.86
N ASP A 262 22.35 6.01 10.17
CA ASP A 262 21.60 5.74 11.40
C ASP A 262 20.69 4.49 11.33
N GLY A 263 20.73 3.74 10.22
CA GLY A 263 19.96 2.53 10.01
C GLY A 263 18.53 2.75 9.51
N ILE A 264 18.07 4.00 9.37
CA ILE A 264 16.77 4.32 8.76
C ILE A 264 16.85 4.12 7.25
N LYS A 265 15.85 3.48 6.68
CA LYS A 265 15.70 3.36 5.23
C LYS A 265 15.08 4.63 4.68
N GLN A 266 15.75 5.26 3.73
CA GLN A 266 15.26 6.39 2.98
C GLN A 266 14.80 5.90 1.61
N ILE A 267 13.51 6.07 1.32
CA ILE A 267 12.89 5.46 0.14
C ILE A 267 12.22 6.54 -0.70
N GLN A 268 12.78 6.81 -1.86
CA GLN A 268 12.18 7.71 -2.82
C GLN A 268 11.19 6.95 -3.69
N GLN A 269 9.92 7.25 -3.52
CA GLN A 269 8.87 6.80 -4.42
C GLN A 269 8.98 7.54 -5.75
N MET A 270 8.88 6.80 -6.85
CA MET A 270 8.99 7.31 -8.20
C MET A 270 7.65 7.18 -8.93
N GLN A 271 6.87 8.26 -8.96
CA GLN A 271 5.70 8.35 -9.81
C GLN A 271 6.02 9.23 -11.01
N TYR A 272 5.96 8.63 -12.19
CA TYR A 272 6.44 9.31 -13.40
C TYR A 272 5.37 10.23 -13.99
N SER A 273 5.81 11.39 -14.48
CA SER A 273 4.93 12.31 -15.19
C SER A 273 4.19 11.60 -16.36
N PRO A 274 2.87 11.81 -16.57
CA PRO A 274 2.02 12.85 -15.98
C PRO A 274 1.22 12.41 -14.75
N TYR A 275 1.55 11.29 -14.10
CA TYR A 275 0.70 10.70 -13.07
C TYR A 275 0.81 11.39 -11.70
N GLY A 276 1.93 11.98 -11.38
CA GLY A 276 2.16 12.70 -10.12
C GLY A 276 3.61 13.06 -9.94
N THR A 277 3.99 13.37 -8.69
CA THR A 277 5.36 13.70 -8.28
C THR A 277 5.98 12.62 -7.41
N SER A 278 7.29 12.74 -7.16
CA SER A 278 8.01 11.87 -6.23
C SER A 278 7.89 12.37 -4.80
N PHE A 279 7.83 11.42 -3.89
CA PHE A 279 7.90 11.63 -2.45
C PHE A 279 9.03 10.79 -1.86
N MET A 280 9.64 11.30 -0.78
CA MET A 280 10.57 10.58 0.06
C MET A 280 9.84 10.09 1.30
N LEU A 281 9.95 8.80 1.60
CA LEU A 281 9.42 8.17 2.80
C LEU A 281 10.57 7.60 3.62
N LEU A 282 10.39 7.60 4.95
CA LEU A 282 11.29 6.90 5.86
C LEU A 282 10.65 5.61 6.35
N SER A 283 11.47 4.58 6.59
CA SER A 283 11.04 3.32 7.19
C SER A 283 12.11 2.76 8.14
N SER A 284 11.69 2.19 9.27
CA SER A 284 12.59 1.51 10.21
C SER A 284 11.85 0.42 10.98
N GLU A 285 12.58 -0.56 11.50
CA GLU A 285 12.01 -1.65 12.31
C GLU A 285 12.08 -1.35 13.83
N ASP A 286 12.64 -0.21 14.22
CA ASP A 286 12.85 0.18 15.62
C ASP A 286 11.87 1.24 16.13
N GLY A 287 10.81 1.53 15.37
CA GLY A 287 9.74 2.45 15.74
C GLY A 287 10.07 3.93 15.58
N ARG A 288 11.22 4.31 14.99
CA ARG A 288 11.54 5.69 14.61
C ARG A 288 10.81 6.14 13.34
N ALA A 289 10.43 5.19 12.50
CA ALA A 289 9.61 5.38 11.31
C ALA A 289 8.70 4.17 11.12
N PRO A 290 7.66 4.24 10.28
CA PRO A 290 6.82 3.08 9.99
C PRO A 290 7.64 1.92 9.44
N ASP A 291 7.34 0.70 9.88
CA ASP A 291 7.96 -0.50 9.35
C ASP A 291 7.41 -0.88 7.97
N ALA A 292 8.00 -1.89 7.36
CA ALA A 292 7.65 -2.33 6.01
C ALA A 292 6.20 -2.81 5.90
N ASN A 293 5.71 -3.63 6.86
CA ASN A 293 4.37 -4.20 6.83
C ASN A 293 3.31 -3.12 7.04
N THR A 294 3.54 -2.18 7.96
CA THR A 294 2.69 -1.00 8.18
C THR A 294 2.49 -0.18 6.90
N LEU A 295 3.55 0.07 6.12
CA LEU A 295 3.43 0.76 4.83
C LEU A 295 2.64 -0.05 3.80
N ILE A 296 2.88 -1.37 3.71
CA ILE A 296 2.16 -2.27 2.79
C ILE A 296 0.67 -2.28 3.12
N SER A 297 0.32 -2.44 4.39
CA SER A 297 -1.07 -2.48 4.88
C SER A 297 -1.82 -1.18 4.60
N ALA A 298 -1.18 -0.04 4.85
CA ALA A 298 -1.72 1.27 4.48
C ALA A 298 -1.98 1.38 2.96
N GLY A 299 -1.04 0.93 2.14
CA GLY A 299 -1.14 0.94 0.68
C GLY A 299 -2.36 0.16 0.18
N ILE A 300 -2.58 -1.06 0.70
CA ILE A 300 -3.71 -1.91 0.30
C ILE A 300 -5.03 -1.23 0.63
N GLY A 301 -5.21 -0.74 1.87
CA GLY A 301 -6.40 -0.03 2.29
C GLY A 301 -6.67 1.24 1.47
N PHE A 302 -5.67 2.06 1.25
CA PHE A 302 -5.79 3.26 0.42
C PHE A 302 -6.15 2.95 -1.03
N CYS A 303 -5.55 1.92 -1.63
CA CYS A 303 -5.83 1.54 -3.02
C CYS A 303 -7.27 1.09 -3.19
N PHE A 304 -7.77 0.28 -2.26
CA PHE A 304 -9.17 -0.16 -2.27
C PHE A 304 -10.14 1.02 -2.17
N MET A 305 -9.91 1.93 -1.22
CA MET A 305 -10.71 3.14 -1.05
C MET A 305 -10.69 4.06 -2.28
N THR A 306 -9.56 4.12 -3.01
CA THR A 306 -9.49 4.86 -4.29
C THR A 306 -10.49 4.33 -5.32
N GLN A 307 -10.70 3.01 -5.36
CA GLN A 307 -11.61 2.43 -6.34
C GLN A 307 -13.09 2.74 -6.05
N PHE A 308 -13.48 2.83 -4.77
CA PHE A 308 -14.80 3.37 -4.40
C PHE A 308 -14.99 4.78 -4.94
N GLY A 309 -14.09 5.69 -4.60
CA GLY A 309 -14.15 7.07 -5.08
C GLY A 309 -14.19 7.17 -6.61
N ARG A 310 -13.43 6.30 -7.30
CA ARG A 310 -13.39 6.24 -8.75
C ARG A 310 -14.71 5.76 -9.35
N PHE A 311 -15.28 4.67 -8.84
CA PHE A 311 -16.57 4.13 -9.29
C PHE A 311 -17.69 5.15 -9.12
N VAL A 312 -17.79 5.72 -7.94
CA VAL A 312 -18.79 6.75 -7.60
C VAL A 312 -18.66 7.99 -8.49
N SER A 313 -17.42 8.49 -8.71
CA SER A 313 -17.18 9.66 -9.56
C SER A 313 -17.56 9.42 -11.01
N MET A 314 -17.29 8.22 -11.54
CA MET A 314 -17.58 7.88 -12.93
C MET A 314 -19.08 7.70 -13.19
N LEU A 315 -19.81 7.13 -12.24
CA LEU A 315 -21.25 6.87 -12.37
C LEU A 315 -22.13 7.94 -11.71
N LYS A 316 -21.52 8.90 -11.02
CA LYS A 316 -22.22 9.99 -10.30
C LYS A 316 -23.19 9.46 -9.25
N LEU A 317 -22.74 8.43 -8.51
CA LEU A 317 -23.51 7.85 -7.42
C LEU A 317 -23.41 8.73 -6.17
N ASP A 318 -24.37 8.55 -5.26
CA ASP A 318 -24.36 9.18 -3.94
C ASP A 318 -23.52 8.34 -2.99
N LEU A 319 -22.40 8.89 -2.49
CA LEU A 319 -21.56 8.30 -1.45
C LEU A 319 -20.85 9.42 -0.68
N PRO A 320 -21.55 10.10 0.23
CA PRO A 320 -20.99 11.24 0.96
C PRO A 320 -19.90 10.84 1.95
N ASP A 321 -19.95 9.61 2.49
CA ASP A 321 -18.93 9.11 3.41
C ASP A 321 -18.74 7.60 3.26
N TYR A 322 -17.48 7.16 3.35
CA TYR A 322 -17.11 5.75 3.34
C TYR A 322 -15.79 5.52 4.07
N ARG A 323 -15.74 4.40 4.77
CA ARG A 323 -14.63 4.01 5.64
C ARG A 323 -14.39 2.50 5.52
N ILE A 324 -13.19 2.07 5.88
CA ILE A 324 -12.88 0.65 6.03
C ILE A 324 -12.11 0.38 7.31
N VAL A 325 -12.21 -0.86 7.79
CA VAL A 325 -11.27 -1.48 8.71
C VAL A 325 -10.74 -2.73 8.02
N GLN A 326 -9.42 -2.82 7.85
CA GLN A 326 -8.77 -3.89 7.13
C GLN A 326 -7.71 -4.55 8.00
N ASP A 327 -7.74 -5.88 8.11
CA ASP A 327 -6.71 -6.67 8.75
C ASP A 327 -5.85 -7.37 7.70
N THR A 328 -4.53 -7.27 7.87
CA THR A 328 -3.52 -7.96 7.07
C THR A 328 -2.61 -8.77 7.98
N HIS A 329 -2.28 -9.99 7.59
CA HIS A 329 -1.49 -10.92 8.39
C HIS A 329 -0.29 -11.39 7.61
N PHE A 330 0.90 -11.31 8.22
CA PHE A 330 2.18 -11.66 7.62
C PHE A 330 2.90 -12.68 8.50
N SER A 331 3.64 -13.59 7.89
CA SER A 331 4.65 -14.32 8.62
C SER A 331 5.79 -13.38 9.05
N LEU A 332 6.56 -13.78 10.04
CA LEU A 332 7.87 -13.16 10.26
C LEU A 332 8.76 -13.41 9.05
N GLY A 333 9.74 -12.52 8.84
CA GLY A 333 10.76 -12.70 7.82
C GLY A 333 11.61 -13.95 8.05
N GLY A 334 12.10 -14.54 6.98
CA GLY A 334 12.96 -15.74 7.08
C GLY A 334 14.30 -15.43 7.71
N ALA A 335 14.92 -14.31 7.35
CA ALA A 335 16.15 -13.84 7.96
C ALA A 335 15.87 -12.90 9.13
N SER A 336 15.12 -11.81 8.91
CA SER A 336 14.85 -10.81 9.95
C SER A 336 14.05 -11.33 11.15
N GLY A 337 13.23 -12.34 10.94
CA GLY A 337 12.45 -13.02 11.99
C GLY A 337 13.02 -14.38 12.42
N GLU A 338 14.20 -14.75 11.91
CA GLU A 338 14.90 -16.00 12.23
C GLU A 338 14.10 -17.29 11.97
N THR A 339 13.11 -17.22 11.08
CA THR A 339 12.25 -18.40 10.78
C THR A 339 12.92 -19.39 9.83
N GLY A 340 13.87 -18.94 9.02
CA GLY A 340 14.49 -19.72 7.94
C GLY A 340 13.50 -20.14 6.84
N LYS A 341 12.35 -19.48 6.72
CA LYS A 341 11.26 -19.83 5.79
C LYS A 341 10.98 -18.71 4.81
N ALA A 342 10.39 -19.07 3.69
CA ALA A 342 9.79 -18.09 2.78
C ALA A 342 8.62 -17.36 3.46
N GLY A 343 8.38 -16.11 3.05
CA GLY A 343 7.27 -15.32 3.56
C GLY A 343 5.91 -15.95 3.26
N GLY A 344 4.98 -15.81 4.21
CA GLY A 344 3.58 -16.23 4.12
C GLY A 344 2.64 -15.09 4.52
N ALA A 345 1.39 -15.19 4.08
CA ALA A 345 0.31 -14.27 4.46
C ALA A 345 -1.02 -15.03 4.50
N ASP A 346 -1.97 -14.53 5.31
CA ASP A 346 -3.35 -14.97 5.31
C ASP A 346 -4.23 -14.08 4.39
N PRO A 347 -5.48 -14.49 4.10
CA PRO A 347 -6.42 -13.63 3.38
C PRO A 347 -6.56 -12.25 4.00
N ILE A 348 -6.77 -11.24 3.13
CA ILE A 348 -7.02 -9.86 3.56
C ILE A 348 -8.47 -9.75 3.99
N GLU A 349 -8.72 -9.33 5.22
CA GLU A 349 -10.05 -9.18 5.80
C GLU A 349 -10.43 -7.70 5.82
N THR A 350 -11.56 -7.33 5.17
CA THR A 350 -11.95 -5.91 5.04
C THR A 350 -13.41 -5.71 5.42
N HIS A 351 -13.64 -4.85 6.41
CA HIS A 351 -14.95 -4.37 6.80
C HIS A 351 -15.19 -2.99 6.16
N VAL A 352 -16.28 -2.87 5.41
CA VAL A 352 -16.60 -1.69 4.61
C VAL A 352 -17.84 -1.01 5.17
N TYR A 353 -17.76 0.29 5.43
CA TYR A 353 -18.84 1.11 5.95
C TYR A 353 -19.13 2.22 4.95
N ILE A 354 -20.37 2.24 4.44
CA ILE A 354 -20.81 3.22 3.45
C ILE A 354 -22.08 3.93 3.92
N GLU A 355 -22.10 5.25 3.77
CA GLU A 355 -23.28 6.07 3.93
C GLU A 355 -23.79 6.45 2.54
N THR A 356 -24.99 6.01 2.18
CA THR A 356 -25.51 6.21 0.82
C THR A 356 -27.03 6.14 0.77
N THR A 357 -27.64 6.94 -0.11
CA THR A 357 -29.05 6.83 -0.46
C THR A 357 -29.34 5.82 -1.59
N GLU A 358 -28.29 5.25 -2.18
CA GLU A 358 -28.41 4.25 -3.23
C GLU A 358 -29.06 2.95 -2.73
N SER A 359 -29.54 2.12 -3.65
CA SER A 359 -30.13 0.82 -3.32
C SER A 359 -29.10 -0.16 -2.74
N ASP A 360 -29.58 -1.22 -2.06
CA ASP A 360 -28.69 -2.29 -1.55
C ASP A 360 -27.91 -2.97 -2.68
N ALA A 361 -28.56 -3.22 -3.82
CA ALA A 361 -27.89 -3.77 -5.00
C ALA A 361 -26.78 -2.83 -5.54
N THR A 362 -26.99 -1.52 -5.52
CA THR A 362 -25.95 -0.54 -5.89
C THR A 362 -24.82 -0.52 -4.88
N ALA A 363 -25.13 -0.63 -3.58
CA ALA A 363 -24.13 -0.70 -2.52
C ALA A 363 -23.24 -1.95 -2.65
N GLN A 364 -23.82 -3.11 -2.94
CA GLN A 364 -23.11 -4.35 -3.25
C GLN A 364 -22.23 -4.20 -4.51
N GLU A 365 -22.78 -3.59 -5.56
CA GLU A 365 -22.02 -3.32 -6.79
C GLU A 365 -20.83 -2.39 -6.55
N MET A 366 -20.96 -1.37 -5.68
CA MET A 366 -19.84 -0.50 -5.29
C MET A 366 -18.68 -1.34 -4.70
N LEU A 367 -18.98 -2.30 -3.83
CA LEU A 367 -17.99 -3.22 -3.26
C LEU A 367 -17.36 -4.09 -4.35
N ASP A 368 -18.17 -4.80 -5.13
CA ASP A 368 -17.72 -5.75 -6.14
C ASP A 368 -16.79 -5.12 -7.18
N ILE A 369 -17.17 -3.95 -7.70
CA ILE A 369 -16.38 -3.25 -8.70
C ILE A 369 -15.11 -2.66 -8.07
N SER A 370 -15.18 -2.18 -6.83
CA SER A 370 -14.01 -1.66 -6.14
C SER A 370 -12.97 -2.75 -5.89
N GLU A 371 -13.39 -3.94 -5.52
CA GLU A 371 -12.53 -5.10 -5.40
C GLU A 371 -11.93 -5.52 -6.74
N LYS A 372 -12.76 -5.72 -7.77
CA LYS A 372 -12.33 -6.11 -9.13
C LYS A 372 -11.36 -5.14 -9.77
N THR A 373 -11.42 -3.86 -9.42
CA THR A 373 -10.56 -2.82 -10.01
C THR A 373 -9.39 -2.41 -9.11
N CYS A 374 -9.28 -2.93 -7.90
CA CYS A 374 -8.19 -2.63 -6.99
C CYS A 374 -6.89 -3.29 -7.46
N PHE A 375 -5.88 -2.47 -7.75
CA PHE A 375 -4.56 -2.96 -8.17
C PHE A 375 -3.87 -3.80 -7.09
N LEU A 376 -4.02 -3.42 -5.82
CA LEU A 376 -3.31 -4.11 -4.74
C LEU A 376 -4.02 -5.38 -4.29
N HIS A 377 -5.35 -5.46 -4.39
CA HIS A 377 -6.04 -6.76 -4.29
C HIS A 377 -5.68 -7.67 -5.47
N ALA A 378 -5.61 -7.14 -6.70
CA ALA A 378 -5.11 -7.90 -7.84
C ALA A 378 -3.66 -8.37 -7.67
N PHE A 379 -2.80 -7.54 -7.06
CA PHE A 379 -1.43 -7.93 -6.70
C PHE A 379 -1.40 -9.14 -5.76
N CYS A 380 -2.23 -9.14 -4.72
CA CYS A 380 -2.28 -10.23 -3.74
C CYS A 380 -2.88 -11.52 -4.32
N LYS A 381 -3.82 -11.42 -5.26
CA LYS A 381 -4.46 -12.57 -5.94
C LYS A 381 -3.62 -13.21 -7.05
N THR A 382 -2.55 -12.55 -7.49
CA THR A 382 -1.73 -12.98 -8.63
C THR A 382 -0.42 -13.63 -8.15
N ASP A 383 -0.06 -14.82 -8.67
CA ASP A 383 1.28 -15.37 -8.45
C ASP A 383 2.32 -14.54 -9.23
N LEU A 384 2.96 -13.64 -8.51
CA LEU A 384 3.94 -12.71 -9.07
C LEU A 384 5.37 -13.16 -8.77
N LYS A 385 6.30 -12.74 -9.62
CA LYS A 385 7.74 -13.01 -9.46
C LYS A 385 8.52 -11.72 -9.40
N THR A 386 9.54 -11.71 -8.56
CA THR A 386 10.56 -10.66 -8.53
C THR A 386 11.67 -11.02 -9.50
N LYS A 387 11.81 -10.24 -10.57
CA LYS A 387 12.91 -10.35 -11.53
C LYS A 387 14.13 -9.61 -10.98
N LEU A 388 15.04 -10.37 -10.38
CA LEU A 388 16.23 -9.83 -9.76
C LEU A 388 17.29 -9.47 -10.81
N LYS A 389 17.85 -8.26 -10.70
CA LYS A 389 19.06 -7.80 -11.42
C LYS A 389 20.12 -7.41 -10.40
N ILE A 390 21.32 -7.89 -10.53
CA ILE A 390 22.43 -7.60 -9.63
C ILE A 390 23.41 -6.69 -10.32
N LYS A 391 23.81 -5.60 -9.67
CA LYS A 391 24.85 -4.69 -10.14
C LYS A 391 25.84 -4.43 -9.01
N ARG A 392 27.08 -4.85 -9.23
CA ARG A 392 28.16 -4.46 -8.32
C ARG A 392 28.48 -2.98 -8.46
N ILE A 393 28.70 -2.35 -7.34
CA ILE A 393 29.16 -0.96 -7.24
C ILE A 393 30.43 -0.93 -6.40
N ALA A 394 31.26 0.11 -6.61
CA ALA A 394 32.51 0.32 -5.86
C ALA A 394 32.36 1.42 -4.82
#